data_6eb9dff1016fcb21f451a6710375f5c6
#
_entry.id   6eb9dff1016fcb21f451a6710375f5c6
#
_cell.length_a   1.000
_cell.length_b   1.000
_cell.length_c   1.000
_cell.angle_alpha   90.00
_cell.angle_beta   90.00
_cell.angle_gamma   90.00
#
_symmetry.space_group_name_H-M   'P 1'
#
loop_
_entity.id
_entity.type
_entity.pdbx_description
1 polymer ?
#
loop_
_entity_poly.entity_id
_entity_poly.type
_entity_poly.pdbx_seq_one_letter_code
_entity_poly.pdbx_strand_id
1 'polypeptide(L)'
;MRESGRTKAMLCELVIVALFLALSAMTLLRLFAASNAVSRESAALTRATILAQDALERFTAGEALPEREEHAFEDETYAVLSEIQTEVGEAGALEICTVTVLSGEEVVTGLQTACYRPERSAA
;
A
#
# COMPACT_ATOMS: atom_id res chain seq x y z
N MET A 1 -46.11 18.44 42.69
CA MET A 1 -46.20 18.39 41.24
C MET A 1 -45.05 19.10 40.49
N ARG A 2 -44.50 20.15 41.03
CA ARG A 2 -43.34 20.85 40.43
C ARG A 2 -42.08 20.00 40.43
N GLU A 3 -41.88 19.14 41.42
CA GLU A 3 -40.73 18.24 41.51
C GLU A 3 -40.73 17.14 40.45
N SER A 4 -41.91 16.60 40.10
CA SER A 4 -42.00 15.55 39.09
C SER A 4 -41.73 16.06 37.69
N GLY A 5 -42.12 17.32 37.38
CA GLY A 5 -41.77 17.99 36.12
C GLY A 5 -40.28 18.27 36.00
N ARG A 6 -39.67 18.72 37.09
CA ARG A 6 -38.21 18.97 37.13
C ARG A 6 -37.40 17.68 36.97
N THR A 7 -37.82 16.62 37.62
CA THR A 7 -37.18 15.30 37.53
C THR A 7 -37.30 14.74 36.12
N LYS A 8 -38.46 14.88 35.48
CA LYS A 8 -38.65 14.46 34.08
C LYS A 8 -37.80 15.28 33.13
N ALA A 9 -37.70 16.61 33.33
CA ALA A 9 -36.85 17.48 32.51
C ALA A 9 -35.37 17.11 32.66
N MET A 10 -34.91 16.82 33.86
CA MET A 10 -33.55 16.36 34.12
C MET A 10 -33.26 15.02 33.45
N LEU A 11 -34.21 14.07 33.51
CA LEU A 11 -34.09 12.77 32.89
C LEU A 11 -34.02 12.91 31.35
N CYS A 12 -34.88 13.75 30.76
CA CYS A 12 -34.84 14.00 29.32
C CYS A 12 -33.52 14.61 28.90
N GLU A 13 -33.03 15.60 29.66
CA GLU A 13 -31.73 16.22 29.40
C GLU A 13 -30.58 15.20 29.48
N LEU A 14 -30.61 14.35 30.52
CA LEU A 14 -29.60 13.31 30.68
C LEU A 14 -29.63 12.30 29.55
N VAL A 15 -30.82 11.90 29.09
CA VAL A 15 -30.98 10.98 27.94
C VAL A 15 -30.45 11.61 26.65
N ILE A 16 -30.73 12.88 26.41
CA ILE A 16 -30.23 13.61 25.23
C ILE A 16 -28.72 13.68 25.24
N VAL A 17 -28.12 14.00 26.40
CA VAL A 17 -26.67 14.06 26.56
C VAL A 17 -26.05 12.67 26.35
N ALA A 18 -26.66 11.62 26.91
CA ALA A 18 -26.18 10.24 26.73
C ALA A 18 -26.24 9.81 25.27
N LEU A 19 -27.31 10.13 24.54
CA LEU A 19 -27.43 9.86 23.11
C LEU A 19 -26.38 10.61 22.30
N PHE A 20 -26.17 11.87 22.62
CA PHE A 20 -25.15 12.67 21.95
C PHE A 20 -23.74 12.10 22.16
N LEU A 21 -23.42 11.69 23.40
CA LEU A 21 -22.14 11.06 23.71
C LEU A 21 -21.98 9.73 22.97
N ALA A 22 -23.03 8.92 22.89
CA ALA A 22 -23.00 7.65 22.18
C ALA A 22 -22.74 7.84 20.69
N LEU A 23 -23.40 8.81 20.06
CA LEU A 23 -23.19 9.15 18.65
C LEU A 23 -21.78 9.67 18.40
N SER A 24 -21.27 10.51 19.28
CA SER A 24 -19.92 11.04 19.20
C SER A 24 -18.87 9.93 19.33
N ALA A 25 -19.05 9.01 20.27
CA ALA A 25 -18.16 7.87 20.46
C ALA A 25 -18.15 6.96 19.22
N MET A 26 -19.32 6.71 18.63
CA MET A 26 -19.43 5.90 17.42
C MET A 26 -18.69 6.55 16.25
N THR A 27 -18.82 7.85 16.08
CA THR A 27 -18.10 8.62 15.04
C THR A 27 -16.59 8.55 15.25
N LEU A 28 -16.11 8.72 16.49
CA LEU A 28 -14.70 8.62 16.83
C LEU A 28 -14.15 7.22 16.55
N LEU A 29 -14.91 6.17 16.88
CA LEU A 29 -14.51 4.79 16.58
C LEU A 29 -14.39 4.53 15.09
N ARG A 30 -15.31 5.06 14.29
CA ARG A 30 -15.26 4.95 12.83
C ARG A 30 -14.03 5.67 12.25
N LEU A 31 -13.76 6.87 12.74
CA LEU A 31 -12.58 7.63 12.32
C LEU A 31 -11.29 6.92 12.71
N PHE A 32 -11.23 6.35 13.89
CA PHE A 32 -10.08 5.59 14.36
C PHE A 32 -9.86 4.33 13.51
N ALA A 33 -10.92 3.58 13.22
CA ALA A 33 -10.85 2.40 12.36
C ALA A 33 -10.41 2.77 10.93
N ALA A 34 -10.94 3.86 10.37
CA ALA A 34 -10.55 4.35 9.06
C ALA A 34 -9.07 4.79 9.04
N SER A 35 -8.63 5.48 10.09
CA SER A 35 -7.23 5.90 10.25
C SER A 35 -6.29 4.69 10.32
N ASN A 36 -6.65 3.65 11.05
CA ASN A 36 -5.88 2.41 11.13
C ASN A 36 -5.80 1.71 9.78
N ALA A 37 -6.90 1.65 9.04
CA ALA A 37 -6.93 1.06 7.70
C ALA A 37 -6.00 1.82 6.74
N VAL A 38 -6.06 3.15 6.73
CA VAL A 38 -5.17 3.99 5.92
C VAL A 38 -3.72 3.82 6.34
N SER A 39 -3.44 3.74 7.62
CA SER A 39 -2.09 3.52 8.13
C SER A 39 -1.50 2.18 7.68
N ARG A 40 -2.30 1.11 7.71
CA ARG A 40 -1.90 -0.21 7.23
C ARG A 40 -1.65 -0.21 5.73
N GLU A 41 -2.55 0.41 4.98
CA GLU A 41 -2.43 0.56 3.54
C GLU A 41 -1.17 1.35 3.16
N SER A 42 -0.91 2.43 3.86
CA SER A 42 0.29 3.25 3.68
C SER A 42 1.56 2.47 4.02
N ALA A 43 1.57 1.70 5.09
CA ALA A 43 2.71 0.85 5.47
C ALA A 43 2.95 -0.24 4.42
N ALA A 44 1.89 -0.89 3.93
CA ALA A 44 1.98 -1.89 2.88
C ALA A 44 2.53 -1.29 1.59
N LEU A 45 2.04 -0.11 1.19
CA LEU A 45 2.53 0.61 0.01
C LEU A 45 4.01 0.98 0.15
N THR A 46 4.43 1.43 1.31
CA THR A 46 5.83 1.77 1.57
C THR A 46 6.72 0.54 1.46
N ARG A 47 6.34 -0.57 2.05
CA ARG A 47 7.07 -1.85 1.95
C ARG A 47 7.15 -2.33 0.51
N ALA A 48 6.04 -2.30 -0.19
CA ALA A 48 5.96 -2.71 -1.59
C ALA A 48 6.84 -1.81 -2.48
N THR A 49 6.84 -0.51 -2.24
CA THR A 49 7.68 0.44 -2.98
C THR A 49 9.16 0.18 -2.74
N ILE A 50 9.55 -0.10 -1.51
CA ILE A 50 10.95 -0.44 -1.18
C ILE A 50 11.38 -1.71 -1.91
N LEU A 51 10.54 -2.74 -1.93
CA LEU A 51 10.82 -3.98 -2.64
C LEU A 51 10.95 -3.77 -4.15
N ALA A 52 10.05 -2.97 -4.72
CA ALA A 52 10.08 -2.64 -6.14
C ALA A 52 11.32 -1.84 -6.51
N GLN A 53 11.70 -0.85 -5.70
CA GLN A 53 12.90 -0.05 -5.92
C GLN A 53 14.16 -0.90 -5.82
N ASP A 54 14.23 -1.81 -4.85
CA ASP A 54 15.35 -2.73 -4.72
C ASP A 54 15.51 -3.60 -5.96
N ALA A 55 14.41 -4.14 -6.48
CA ALA A 55 14.41 -4.91 -7.71
C ALA A 55 14.90 -4.08 -8.91
N LEU A 56 14.43 -2.84 -9.03
CA LEU A 56 14.86 -1.94 -10.10
C LEU A 56 16.34 -1.56 -10.00
N GLU A 57 16.83 -1.35 -8.78
CA GLU A 57 18.26 -1.07 -8.55
C GLU A 57 19.13 -2.26 -8.95
N ARG A 58 18.72 -3.48 -8.62
CA ARG A 58 19.39 -4.71 -9.04
C ARG A 58 19.41 -4.83 -10.57
N PHE A 59 18.28 -4.54 -11.20
CA PHE A 59 18.19 -4.55 -12.66
C PHE A 59 19.14 -3.53 -13.30
N THR A 60 19.17 -2.32 -12.78
CA THR A 60 20.06 -1.25 -13.25
C THR A 60 21.53 -1.61 -13.06
N ALA A 61 21.85 -2.33 -11.97
CA ALA A 61 23.19 -2.84 -11.71
C ALA A 61 23.60 -4.01 -12.61
N GLY A 62 22.69 -4.53 -13.41
CA GLY A 62 22.93 -5.63 -14.32
C GLY A 62 22.76 -7.03 -13.72
N GLU A 63 22.18 -7.11 -12.53
CA GLU A 63 21.87 -8.40 -11.93
C GLU A 63 20.66 -9.06 -12.59
N ALA A 64 20.71 -10.38 -12.69
CA ALA A 64 19.57 -11.15 -13.17
C ALA A 64 18.48 -11.17 -12.10
N LEU A 65 17.27 -10.77 -12.48
CA LEU A 65 16.12 -10.81 -11.58
C LEU A 65 15.31 -12.10 -11.79
N PRO A 66 14.89 -12.76 -10.72
CA PRO A 66 13.93 -13.85 -10.84
C PRO A 66 12.58 -13.31 -11.30
N GLU A 67 11.84 -14.09 -12.07
CA GLU A 67 10.49 -13.71 -12.52
C GLU A 67 9.54 -13.46 -11.36
N ARG A 68 9.71 -14.23 -10.30
CA ARG A 68 8.91 -14.14 -9.09
C ARG A 68 9.79 -14.34 -7.87
N GLU A 69 9.74 -13.40 -6.96
CA GLU A 69 10.43 -13.48 -5.69
C GLU A 69 9.41 -13.21 -4.58
N GLU A 70 9.41 -14.03 -3.56
CA GLU A 70 8.51 -13.87 -2.42
C GLU A 70 9.27 -13.35 -1.22
N HIS A 71 8.74 -12.31 -0.59
CA HIS A 71 9.26 -11.73 0.63
C HIS A 71 8.21 -11.84 1.73
N ALA A 72 8.55 -12.54 2.79
CA ALA A 72 7.67 -12.68 3.95
C ALA A 72 7.99 -11.60 4.97
N PHE A 73 6.97 -10.83 5.33
CA PHE A 73 6.97 -9.96 6.49
C PHE A 73 6.12 -10.60 7.58
N GLU A 74 6.22 -10.12 8.80
CA GLU A 74 5.57 -10.72 9.98
C GLU A 74 4.11 -11.12 9.76
N ASP A 75 3.34 -10.29 9.06
CA ASP A 75 1.90 -10.49 8.86
C ASP A 75 1.50 -10.79 7.43
N GLU A 76 2.36 -10.51 6.45
CA GLU A 76 2.00 -10.57 5.04
C GLU A 76 3.15 -11.07 4.19
N THR A 77 2.83 -11.77 3.13
CA THR A 77 3.79 -12.19 2.13
C THR A 77 3.61 -11.35 0.86
N TYR A 78 4.67 -10.73 0.41
CA TYR A 78 4.68 -9.96 -0.83
C TYR A 78 5.36 -10.75 -1.93
N ALA A 79 4.72 -10.80 -3.09
CA ALA A 79 5.32 -11.37 -4.29
C ALA A 79 5.78 -10.24 -5.21
N VAL A 80 7.03 -10.29 -5.60
CA VAL A 80 7.63 -9.34 -6.55
C VAL A 80 7.73 -10.03 -7.89
N LEU A 81 6.97 -9.54 -8.86
CA LEU A 81 6.99 -10.05 -10.23
C LEU A 81 7.80 -9.09 -11.10
N SER A 82 8.76 -9.63 -11.81
CA SER A 82 9.61 -8.86 -12.70
C SER A 82 9.42 -9.34 -14.14
N GLU A 83 9.11 -8.41 -15.03
CA GLU A 83 8.98 -8.65 -16.44
C GLU A 83 9.95 -7.75 -17.20
N ILE A 84 10.75 -8.34 -18.07
CA ILE A 84 11.73 -7.61 -18.87
C ILE A 84 11.35 -7.72 -20.32
N GLN A 85 11.11 -6.57 -20.95
CA GLN A 85 10.90 -6.46 -22.39
C GLN A 85 12.14 -5.84 -23.03
N THR A 86 12.58 -6.43 -24.10
CA THR A 86 13.76 -5.94 -24.81
C THR A 86 13.35 -5.44 -26.19
N GLU A 87 13.64 -4.18 -26.47
CA GLU A 87 13.49 -3.59 -27.78
C GLU A 87 14.87 -3.44 -28.41
N VAL A 88 15.10 -4.13 -29.51
CA VAL A 88 16.38 -4.06 -30.20
C VAL A 88 16.37 -2.93 -31.23
N GLY A 89 17.30 -1.99 -31.09
CA GLY A 89 17.53 -0.90 -32.04
C GLY A 89 18.84 -1.05 -32.77
N GLU A 90 19.11 -0.14 -33.68
CA GLU A 90 20.36 -0.17 -34.50
C GLU A 90 21.64 0.03 -33.68
N ALA A 91 21.54 0.80 -32.59
CA ALA A 91 22.70 1.16 -31.77
C ALA A 91 22.77 0.41 -30.43
N GLY A 92 21.85 -0.48 -30.17
CA GLY A 92 21.78 -1.22 -28.91
C GLY A 92 20.38 -1.69 -28.58
N ALA A 93 20.20 -2.23 -27.40
CA ALA A 93 18.91 -2.72 -26.92
C ALA A 93 18.39 -1.87 -25.78
N LEU A 94 17.11 -1.53 -25.84
CA LEU A 94 16.40 -0.90 -24.73
C LEU A 94 15.71 -1.99 -23.94
N GLU A 95 16.10 -2.16 -22.70
CA GLU A 95 15.46 -3.10 -21.79
C GLU A 95 14.51 -2.34 -20.87
N ILE A 96 13.25 -2.75 -20.88
CA ILE A 96 12.21 -2.18 -20.05
C ILE A 96 11.87 -3.22 -18.96
N CYS A 97 12.11 -2.86 -17.71
CA CYS A 97 11.79 -3.71 -16.58
C CYS A 97 10.55 -3.20 -15.89
N THR A 98 9.53 -4.03 -15.82
CA THR A 98 8.30 -3.75 -15.09
C THR A 98 8.28 -4.63 -13.86
N VAL A 99 8.23 -4.00 -12.69
CA VAL A 99 8.16 -4.70 -11.40
C VAL A 99 6.78 -4.46 -10.80
N THR A 100 6.09 -5.53 -10.51
CA THR A 100 4.78 -5.50 -9.87
C THR A 100 4.88 -6.19 -8.51
N VAL A 101 4.41 -5.54 -7.47
CA VAL A 101 4.37 -6.10 -6.13
C VAL A 101 2.94 -6.44 -5.75
N LEU A 102 2.73 -7.69 -5.39
CA LEU A 102 1.43 -8.23 -4.99
C LEU A 102 1.44 -8.56 -3.50
N SER A 103 0.34 -8.29 -2.83
CA SER A 103 0.06 -8.82 -1.51
C SER A 103 -1.07 -9.83 -1.65
N GLY A 104 -0.75 -11.11 -1.52
CA GLY A 104 -1.69 -12.17 -1.88
C GLY A 104 -1.99 -12.15 -3.37
N GLU A 105 -3.23 -11.87 -3.75
CA GLU A 105 -3.65 -11.73 -5.16
C GLU A 105 -3.84 -10.27 -5.58
N GLU A 106 -3.72 -9.34 -4.62
CA GLU A 106 -3.95 -7.92 -4.86
C GLU A 106 -2.66 -7.20 -5.25
N VAL A 107 -2.74 -6.40 -6.32
CA VAL A 107 -1.63 -5.56 -6.77
C VAL A 107 -1.51 -4.35 -5.83
N VAL A 108 -0.37 -4.23 -5.16
CA VAL A 108 -0.10 -3.11 -4.25
C VAL A 108 0.54 -1.95 -4.99
N THR A 109 1.57 -2.22 -5.77
CA THR A 109 2.26 -1.20 -6.55
C THR A 109 2.93 -1.81 -7.77
N GLY A 110 3.21 -0.96 -8.76
CA GLY A 110 3.99 -1.32 -9.93
C GLY A 110 4.92 -0.18 -10.29
N LEU A 111 6.17 -0.51 -10.58
CA LEU A 111 7.17 0.43 -11.04
C LEU A 111 7.78 -0.07 -12.34
N GLN A 112 8.16 0.87 -13.19
CA GLN A 112 8.78 0.57 -14.46
C GLN A 112 10.03 1.42 -14.65
N THR A 113 11.09 0.80 -15.15
CA THR A 113 12.28 1.51 -15.55
C THR A 113 12.75 1.02 -16.90
N ALA A 114 13.45 1.87 -17.61
CA ALA A 114 14.07 1.53 -18.88
C ALA A 114 15.58 1.72 -18.77
N CYS A 115 16.32 0.74 -19.20
CA CYS A 115 17.77 0.79 -19.24
C CYS A 115 18.24 0.58 -20.67
N TYR A 116 18.98 1.54 -21.21
CA TYR A 116 19.59 1.42 -22.50
C TYR A 116 20.94 0.69 -22.36
N ARG A 117 21.06 -0.43 -23.05
CA ARG A 117 22.32 -1.17 -23.10
C ARG A 117 22.88 -1.05 -24.50
N PRO A 118 23.99 -0.30 -24.68
CA PRO A 118 24.63 -0.25 -25.98
C PRO A 118 25.11 -1.63 -26.34
N GLU A 119 24.92 -1.98 -27.59
CA GLU A 119 25.43 -3.22 -28.12
C GLU A 119 26.96 -3.21 -28.00
N ARG A 120 27.50 -4.00 -27.10
CA ARG A 120 28.92 -4.25 -27.07
C ARG A 120 29.23 -4.99 -28.36
N SER A 121 29.85 -4.28 -29.28
CA SER A 121 30.48 -4.96 -30.37
C SER A 121 31.28 -6.11 -29.78
N ALA A 122 30.89 -7.31 -30.11
CA ALA A 122 31.49 -8.50 -29.56
C ALA A 122 33.01 -8.44 -29.80
N ALA A 123 33.67 -8.18 -28.71
CA ALA A 123 35.10 -8.34 -28.71
C ALA A 123 35.41 -9.80 -28.45
#